data_438204eb703085563c9a54eeff781c55
#
_entry.id   438204eb703085563c9a54eeff781c55
#
_cell.length_a   1.000
_cell.length_b   1.000
_cell.length_c   1.000
_cell.angle_alpha   90.00
_cell.angle_beta   90.00
_cell.angle_gamma   90.00
#
_symmetry.space_group_name_H-M   'P 1'
#
loop_
_entity.id
_entity.type
_entity.pdbx_description
1 polymer ?
#
loop_
_entity_poly.entity_id
_entity_poly.type
_entity_poly.pdbx_seq_one_letter_code
_entity_poly.pdbx_strand_id
1 'polypeptide(L)'
;MRLRSFFLIFSFYLIPALAIAQAPEPSNEADGFIHLLMTLDNKAVSLEYSPNLSGSDPAHQQLLSGVPGSTVRVGVLAGHRALRIGSLATDPEAPPSPPREEGDPPPAPPTHELWLVRNTDGWELEAHRSDDDTINRIPLSHQESSSTNTQTFSAALRATGAEAGRLELRWGQHTWDTEFRFDELPPPPRRPRTTRPSVNEFDSATSGFARRVTLNERNENAVILPDGNQISMLYWKGINVEDEDFGRFANTTDGAVVSLIHAPPLRIRSDVGLRFGSIDIPTGNLAPAFAGSYAIWIRKTSSGWRFVFNNEPDAWGTQYDADFDAAEFDVHYERTTGSFRPLGVSVVPMSESEGRLIVHWGPHEWAAPFTVIP
;
A
#
# COMPACT_ATOMS: atom_id res chain seq x y z
N MET A 1 57.34 23.74 13.92
CA MET A 1 56.11 23.03 14.19
C MET A 1 55.01 23.69 13.37
N ARG A 2 54.67 23.15 12.17
CA ARG A 2 53.66 23.72 11.26
C ARG A 2 52.46 22.81 11.23
N LEU A 3 51.33 23.28 11.80
CA LEU A 3 50.03 22.64 11.74
C LEU A 3 49.47 22.75 10.31
N ARG A 4 49.23 21.64 9.65
CA ARG A 4 48.53 21.59 8.38
C ARG A 4 47.03 21.28 8.67
N SER A 5 46.19 22.28 8.44
CA SER A 5 44.75 22.15 8.45
C SER A 5 44.32 21.35 7.22
N PHE A 6 43.70 20.19 7.42
CA PHE A 6 43.00 19.44 6.38
C PHE A 6 41.56 19.96 6.27
N PHE A 7 41.25 20.64 5.18
CA PHE A 7 39.84 20.90 4.79
C PHE A 7 39.31 19.67 4.12
N LEU A 8 38.32 19.01 4.77
CA LEU A 8 37.51 17.97 4.16
C LEU A 8 36.38 18.64 3.38
N ILE A 9 36.47 18.62 2.06
CA ILE A 9 35.39 19.04 1.16
C ILE A 9 34.42 17.87 1.05
N PHE A 10 33.26 18.00 1.69
CA PHE A 10 32.14 17.10 1.47
C PHE A 10 31.48 17.45 0.12
N SER A 11 31.81 16.70 -0.91
CA SER A 11 31.06 16.73 -2.18
C SER A 11 29.77 15.96 -2.00
N PHE A 12 28.65 16.68 -1.88
CA PHE A 12 27.32 16.10 -2.00
C PHE A 12 27.11 15.65 -3.45
N TYR A 13 27.27 14.37 -3.73
CA TYR A 13 26.79 13.79 -4.98
C TYR A 13 25.28 13.63 -4.89
N LEU A 14 24.53 14.49 -5.58
CA LEU A 14 23.13 14.28 -5.92
C LEU A 14 23.05 13.00 -6.76
N ILE A 15 22.56 11.92 -6.17
CA ILE A 15 22.22 10.70 -6.86
C ILE A 15 20.84 10.93 -7.50
N PRO A 16 20.67 10.69 -8.81
CA PRO A 16 19.35 10.75 -9.41
C PRO A 16 18.48 9.69 -8.73
N ALA A 17 17.50 10.15 -7.96
CA ALA A 17 16.43 9.31 -7.49
C ALA A 17 15.81 8.65 -8.72
N LEU A 18 15.80 7.31 -8.78
CA LEU A 18 14.84 6.59 -9.60
C LEU A 18 13.47 7.18 -9.21
N ALA A 19 12.76 7.71 -10.20
CA ALA A 19 11.41 8.19 -10.00
C ALA A 19 10.51 7.00 -9.63
N ILE A 20 10.50 6.66 -8.34
CA ILE A 20 9.31 6.16 -7.71
C ILE A 20 8.31 7.25 -8.05
N ALA A 21 7.18 6.91 -8.68
CA ALA A 21 6.09 7.84 -8.87
C ALA A 21 5.89 8.50 -7.51
N GLN A 22 6.38 9.75 -7.38
CA GLN A 22 6.11 10.51 -6.17
C GLN A 22 4.60 10.57 -6.09
N ALA A 23 4.06 10.06 -5.00
CA ALA A 23 2.69 10.37 -4.65
C ALA A 23 2.55 11.89 -4.84
N PRO A 24 1.48 12.37 -5.46
CA PRO A 24 1.26 13.79 -5.59
C PRO A 24 1.51 14.41 -4.23
N GLU A 25 2.35 15.47 -4.17
CA GLU A 25 2.54 16.19 -2.91
C GLU A 25 1.14 16.55 -2.40
N PRO A 26 0.82 16.23 -1.15
CA PRO A 26 -0.50 16.54 -0.62
C PRO A 26 -0.73 18.03 -0.84
N SER A 27 -1.78 18.36 -1.54
CA SER A 27 -2.21 19.74 -1.70
C SER A 27 -2.29 20.32 -0.29
N ASN A 28 -1.65 21.45 -0.04
CA ASN A 28 -1.51 22.11 1.27
C ASN A 28 -2.83 22.66 1.83
N GLU A 29 -3.97 22.21 1.35
CA GLU A 29 -5.28 22.44 1.92
C GLU A 29 -5.62 21.21 2.76
N ALA A 30 -5.60 21.39 4.08
CA ALA A 30 -5.98 20.40 5.10
C ALA A 30 -7.51 20.14 5.05
N ASP A 31 -8.00 19.63 3.93
CA ASP A 31 -9.42 19.39 3.68
C ASP A 31 -9.87 17.96 4.04
N GLY A 32 -9.18 17.32 4.98
CA GLY A 32 -9.70 16.09 5.56
C GLY A 32 -9.77 14.90 4.59
N PHE A 33 -8.86 14.81 3.60
CA PHE A 33 -8.79 13.67 2.69
C PHE A 33 -7.90 12.55 3.22
N ILE A 34 -8.31 11.32 2.95
CA ILE A 34 -7.48 10.11 3.14
C ILE A 34 -6.89 9.72 1.78
N HIS A 35 -5.58 9.50 1.75
CA HIS A 35 -4.89 9.01 0.56
C HIS A 35 -4.46 7.56 0.77
N LEU A 36 -4.83 6.70 -0.16
CA LEU A 36 -4.37 5.32 -0.23
C LEU A 36 -3.30 5.20 -1.31
N LEU A 37 -2.24 4.47 -1.00
CA LEU A 37 -1.19 4.12 -1.96
C LEU A 37 -0.95 2.62 -1.93
N MET A 38 -0.86 2.00 -3.09
CA MET A 38 -0.40 0.63 -3.25
C MET A 38 0.62 0.54 -4.36
N THR A 39 1.71 -0.16 -4.10
CA THR A 39 2.67 -0.54 -5.13
C THR A 39 2.68 -2.05 -5.32
N LEU A 40 2.61 -2.48 -6.58
CA LEU A 40 2.75 -3.88 -6.98
C LEU A 40 3.78 -3.91 -8.12
N ASP A 41 4.85 -4.63 -7.93
CA ASP A 41 5.97 -4.75 -8.88
C ASP A 41 6.45 -3.39 -9.45
N ASN A 42 6.71 -2.42 -8.57
CA ASN A 42 7.15 -1.05 -8.89
C ASN A 42 6.13 -0.20 -9.68
N LYS A 43 4.89 -0.65 -9.82
CA LYS A 43 3.79 0.09 -10.42
C LYS A 43 2.86 0.53 -9.30
N ALA A 44 2.48 1.81 -9.29
CA ALA A 44 1.68 2.39 -8.22
C ALA A 44 0.25 2.68 -8.66
N VAL A 45 -0.67 2.54 -7.73
CA VAL A 45 -2.04 3.07 -7.78
C VAL A 45 -2.31 3.81 -6.49
N SER A 46 -2.99 4.94 -6.59
CA SER A 46 -3.40 5.73 -5.44
C SER A 46 -4.85 6.18 -5.57
N LEU A 47 -5.51 6.30 -4.44
CA LEU A 47 -6.88 6.81 -4.34
C LEU A 47 -6.93 7.85 -3.23
N GLU A 48 -7.43 9.02 -3.54
CA GLU A 48 -7.76 10.07 -2.59
C GLU A 48 -9.27 10.15 -2.42
N TYR A 49 -9.76 10.16 -1.19
CA TYR A 49 -11.19 10.28 -0.91
C TYR A 49 -11.47 11.03 0.41
N SER A 50 -12.67 11.62 0.51
CA SER A 50 -13.11 12.25 1.75
C SER A 50 -13.79 11.24 2.66
N PRO A 51 -13.34 11.04 3.92
CA PRO A 51 -14.03 10.21 4.90
C PRO A 51 -15.31 10.87 5.42
N ASN A 52 -15.51 12.18 5.17
CA ASN A 52 -16.65 12.95 5.67
C ASN A 52 -17.96 12.69 4.92
N LEU A 53 -17.95 11.81 3.91
CA LEU A 53 -19.19 11.37 3.27
C LEU A 53 -20.01 10.55 4.29
N SER A 54 -21.04 11.18 4.84
CA SER A 54 -21.90 10.56 5.87
C SER A 54 -23.03 9.78 5.25
N GLY A 55 -23.43 8.67 5.90
CA GLY A 55 -24.65 7.93 5.56
C GLY A 55 -25.94 8.76 5.66
N SER A 56 -25.90 9.89 6.36
CA SER A 56 -26.98 10.86 6.43
C SER A 56 -26.98 11.90 5.30
N ASP A 57 -25.95 11.91 4.44
CA ASP A 57 -25.88 12.80 3.29
C ASP A 57 -27.07 12.57 2.34
N PRO A 58 -27.78 13.62 1.90
CA PRO A 58 -28.89 13.49 0.97
C PRO A 58 -28.53 12.78 -0.34
N ALA A 59 -27.31 13.00 -0.86
CA ALA A 59 -26.83 12.32 -2.06
C ALA A 59 -26.67 10.83 -1.84
N HIS A 60 -26.16 10.39 -0.68
CA HIS A 60 -26.09 9.00 -0.29
C HIS A 60 -27.48 8.36 -0.19
N GLN A 61 -28.43 9.04 0.48
CA GLN A 61 -29.81 8.56 0.58
C GLN A 61 -30.47 8.43 -0.79
N GLN A 62 -30.25 9.39 -1.67
CA GLN A 62 -30.75 9.33 -3.04
C GLN A 62 -30.14 8.18 -3.83
N LEU A 63 -28.83 7.96 -3.72
CA LEU A 63 -28.12 6.85 -4.35
C LEU A 63 -28.68 5.50 -3.90
N LEU A 64 -28.87 5.32 -2.59
CA LEU A 64 -29.39 4.08 -2.02
C LEU A 64 -30.90 3.90 -2.23
N SER A 65 -31.66 4.98 -2.44
CA SER A 65 -33.10 4.87 -2.74
C SER A 65 -33.42 4.19 -4.06
N GLY A 66 -32.39 3.81 -4.82
CA GLY A 66 -32.51 3.06 -6.07
C GLY A 66 -32.98 3.91 -7.25
N VAL A 67 -32.93 5.24 -7.15
CA VAL A 67 -33.26 6.12 -8.28
C VAL A 67 -32.17 5.98 -9.35
N PRO A 68 -32.51 5.45 -10.55
CA PRO A 68 -31.53 5.33 -11.62
C PRO A 68 -30.95 6.71 -12.01
N GLY A 69 -29.64 6.71 -12.27
CA GLY A 69 -28.93 7.94 -12.63
C GLY A 69 -28.45 8.78 -11.43
N SER A 70 -28.70 8.31 -10.19
CA SER A 70 -28.11 8.95 -9.00
C SER A 70 -26.60 8.74 -8.98
N THR A 71 -25.85 9.80 -8.68
CA THR A 71 -24.39 9.80 -8.68
C THR A 71 -23.83 10.50 -7.45
N VAL A 72 -22.72 9.99 -6.92
CA VAL A 72 -21.95 10.62 -5.84
C VAL A 72 -20.46 10.57 -6.17
N ARG A 73 -19.77 11.71 -6.10
CA ARG A 73 -18.31 11.74 -6.23
C ARG A 73 -17.69 11.11 -4.99
N VAL A 74 -16.85 10.10 -5.20
CA VAL A 74 -16.25 9.31 -4.11
C VAL A 74 -14.75 9.50 -3.97
N GLY A 75 -14.07 10.07 -4.95
CA GLY A 75 -12.64 10.34 -4.82
C GLY A 75 -11.93 10.66 -6.13
N VAL A 76 -10.61 10.62 -6.08
CA VAL A 76 -9.70 10.80 -7.24
C VAL A 76 -8.73 9.64 -7.29
N LEU A 77 -8.69 8.96 -8.41
CA LEU A 77 -7.77 7.86 -8.70
C LEU A 77 -6.61 8.38 -9.54
N ALA A 78 -5.40 8.01 -9.14
CA ALA A 78 -4.21 8.14 -9.97
C ALA A 78 -3.51 6.79 -10.08
N GLY A 79 -2.83 6.54 -11.19
CA GLY A 79 -2.17 5.26 -11.35
C GLY A 79 -1.07 5.26 -12.40
N HIS A 80 -0.22 4.24 -12.29
CA HIS A 80 0.81 3.97 -13.29
C HIS A 80 0.15 3.77 -14.67
N ARG A 81 0.83 4.18 -15.75
CA ARG A 81 0.33 4.07 -17.14
C ARG A 81 -0.11 2.67 -17.58
N ALA A 82 0.30 1.63 -16.87
CA ALA A 82 -0.11 0.24 -17.10
C ALA A 82 -1.37 -0.17 -16.33
N LEU A 83 -1.95 0.72 -15.52
CA LEU A 83 -3.13 0.40 -14.71
C LEU A 83 -4.35 0.14 -15.59
N ARG A 84 -5.05 -0.94 -15.30
CA ARG A 84 -6.38 -1.26 -15.83
C ARG A 84 -7.36 -1.52 -14.72
N ILE A 85 -8.53 -0.89 -14.82
CA ILE A 85 -9.68 -1.13 -13.94
C ILE A 85 -10.91 -1.24 -14.83
N GLY A 86 -11.43 -2.45 -15.04
CA GLY A 86 -12.52 -2.68 -15.98
C GLY A 86 -12.19 -2.17 -17.39
N SER A 87 -12.97 -1.22 -17.91
CA SER A 87 -12.72 -0.55 -19.20
C SER A 87 -11.68 0.57 -19.15
N LEU A 88 -11.39 1.11 -17.96
CA LEU A 88 -10.37 2.13 -17.78
C LEU A 88 -8.99 1.54 -18.08
N ALA A 89 -8.27 2.15 -19.00
CA ALA A 89 -6.86 1.92 -19.24
C ALA A 89 -6.15 3.28 -19.13
N THR A 90 -5.23 3.39 -18.20
CA THR A 90 -4.31 4.53 -18.17
C THR A 90 -3.32 4.28 -19.31
N ASP A 91 -3.38 5.09 -20.32
CA ASP A 91 -2.83 4.97 -21.67
C ASP A 91 -1.46 4.26 -21.80
N PRO A 92 -1.40 2.96 -22.13
CA PRO A 92 -0.14 2.24 -22.34
C PRO A 92 0.59 2.68 -23.62
N GLU A 93 -0.10 3.37 -24.54
CA GLU A 93 0.43 3.84 -25.81
C GLU A 93 0.89 5.30 -25.76
N ALA A 94 0.73 5.97 -24.62
CA ALA A 94 1.25 7.33 -24.47
C ALA A 94 2.72 7.36 -24.90
N PRO A 95 3.10 8.24 -25.82
CA PRO A 95 4.47 8.34 -26.28
C PRO A 95 5.38 8.56 -25.04
N PRO A 96 6.58 7.97 -25.03
CA PRO A 96 7.51 8.23 -23.95
C PRO A 96 7.66 9.74 -23.82
N SER A 97 7.53 10.24 -22.61
CA SER A 97 7.70 11.67 -22.32
C SER A 97 8.93 12.20 -23.05
N PRO A 98 8.86 13.38 -23.67
CA PRO A 98 10.00 13.95 -24.37
C PRO A 98 11.23 13.96 -23.45
N PRO A 99 12.45 13.95 -24.03
CA PRO A 99 13.66 14.03 -23.25
C PRO A 99 13.58 15.24 -22.33
N ARG A 100 13.71 15.01 -21.03
CA ARG A 100 13.64 16.06 -20.03
C ARG A 100 14.94 16.81 -19.96
N GLU A 101 14.86 18.09 -19.69
CA GLU A 101 16.00 18.83 -19.20
C GLU A 101 16.35 18.36 -17.78
N GLU A 102 17.63 18.38 -17.46
CA GLU A 102 18.12 17.92 -16.14
C GLU A 102 17.56 18.86 -15.06
N GLY A 103 16.62 18.33 -14.26
CA GLY A 103 15.95 19.08 -13.18
C GLY A 103 14.43 19.20 -13.29
N ASP A 104 13.82 18.83 -14.41
CA ASP A 104 12.38 18.87 -14.53
C ASP A 104 11.69 17.76 -13.69
N PRO A 105 10.64 18.12 -12.93
CA PRO A 105 9.87 17.13 -12.18
C PRO A 105 9.16 16.15 -13.16
N PRO A 106 8.94 14.90 -12.75
CA PRO A 106 8.17 13.95 -13.55
C PRO A 106 6.76 14.50 -13.83
N PRO A 107 6.21 14.28 -15.06
CA PRO A 107 4.82 14.61 -15.29
C PRO A 107 3.96 13.85 -14.30
N ALA A 108 3.01 14.53 -13.71
CA ALA A 108 2.03 13.91 -12.85
C ALA A 108 1.31 12.78 -13.63
N PRO A 109 1.04 11.64 -13.01
CA PRO A 109 0.24 10.59 -13.63
C PRO A 109 -1.17 11.15 -13.94
N PRO A 110 -1.85 10.65 -14.98
CA PRO A 110 -3.23 11.04 -15.25
C PRO A 110 -4.12 10.72 -14.06
N THR A 111 -4.96 11.67 -13.69
CA THR A 111 -5.92 11.53 -12.60
C THR A 111 -7.33 11.35 -13.16
N HIS A 112 -8.16 10.62 -12.40
CA HIS A 112 -9.53 10.35 -12.75
C HIS A 112 -10.43 10.64 -11.54
N GLU A 113 -11.40 11.53 -11.68
CA GLU A 113 -12.43 11.68 -10.68
C GLU A 113 -13.36 10.47 -10.72
N LEU A 114 -13.60 9.88 -9.57
CA LEU A 114 -14.45 8.70 -9.41
C LEU A 114 -15.83 9.08 -8.92
N TRP A 115 -16.85 8.59 -9.63
CA TRP A 115 -18.26 8.78 -9.30
C TRP A 115 -18.93 7.43 -9.14
N LEU A 116 -19.50 7.16 -7.98
CA LEU A 116 -20.34 5.98 -7.74
C LEU A 116 -21.72 6.25 -8.33
N VAL A 117 -22.16 5.36 -9.22
CA VAL A 117 -23.38 5.53 -10.01
C VAL A 117 -24.33 4.36 -9.80
N ARG A 118 -25.60 4.65 -9.57
CA ARG A 118 -26.67 3.67 -9.54
C ARG A 118 -27.40 3.69 -10.88
N ASN A 119 -27.31 2.59 -11.62
CA ASN A 119 -28.05 2.38 -12.88
C ASN A 119 -29.25 1.45 -12.70
N THR A 120 -30.05 1.31 -13.73
CA THR A 120 -31.15 0.32 -13.76
C THR A 120 -30.67 -1.11 -13.62
N ASP A 121 -29.49 -1.40 -14.17
CA ASP A 121 -28.94 -2.76 -14.28
C ASP A 121 -27.93 -3.11 -13.16
N GLY A 122 -27.56 -2.13 -12.32
CA GLY A 122 -26.60 -2.39 -11.27
C GLY A 122 -25.84 -1.14 -10.81
N TRP A 123 -24.61 -1.36 -10.39
CA TRP A 123 -23.70 -0.35 -9.88
C TRP A 123 -22.48 -0.18 -10.79
N GLU A 124 -22.08 1.04 -11.00
CA GLU A 124 -20.90 1.39 -11.78
C GLU A 124 -20.07 2.44 -11.06
N LEU A 125 -18.79 2.44 -11.37
CA LEU A 125 -17.88 3.53 -11.06
C LEU A 125 -17.57 4.25 -12.36
N GLU A 126 -17.97 5.51 -12.48
CA GLU A 126 -17.54 6.35 -13.60
C GLU A 126 -16.22 7.02 -13.24
N ALA A 127 -15.23 6.88 -14.10
CA ALA A 127 -13.93 7.52 -13.97
C ALA A 127 -13.80 8.60 -15.04
N HIS A 128 -13.86 9.85 -14.59
CA HIS A 128 -13.79 11.05 -15.43
C HIS A 128 -12.35 11.53 -15.47
N ARG A 129 -11.74 11.48 -16.64
CA ARG A 129 -10.36 11.89 -16.82
C ARG A 129 -10.22 13.41 -16.68
N SER A 130 -9.19 13.86 -15.94
CA SER A 130 -9.04 15.29 -15.61
C SER A 130 -8.58 16.19 -16.76
N ASP A 131 -8.00 15.62 -17.81
CA ASP A 131 -7.40 16.35 -18.95
C ASP A 131 -8.26 16.32 -20.23
N ASP A 132 -9.32 15.52 -20.26
CA ASP A 132 -10.27 15.44 -21.36
C ASP A 132 -11.67 15.06 -20.82
N ASP A 133 -12.67 15.03 -21.70
CA ASP A 133 -14.05 14.68 -21.33
C ASP A 133 -14.31 13.15 -21.38
N THR A 134 -13.27 12.33 -21.32
CA THR A 134 -13.42 10.86 -21.40
C THR A 134 -13.99 10.33 -20.09
N ILE A 135 -15.08 9.57 -20.21
CA ILE A 135 -15.72 8.87 -19.11
C ILE A 135 -15.58 7.36 -19.34
N ASN A 136 -14.90 6.69 -18.40
CA ASN A 136 -14.80 5.23 -18.39
C ASN A 136 -15.79 4.68 -17.38
N ARG A 137 -16.57 3.67 -17.77
CA ARG A 137 -17.55 3.00 -16.91
C ARG A 137 -17.01 1.65 -16.47
N ILE A 138 -16.97 1.47 -15.18
CA ILE A 138 -16.40 0.30 -14.51
C ILE A 138 -17.53 -0.39 -13.75
N PRO A 139 -17.98 -1.58 -14.17
CA PRO A 139 -18.98 -2.32 -13.42
C PRO A 139 -18.45 -2.70 -12.04
N LEU A 140 -19.33 -2.60 -11.03
CA LEU A 140 -19.02 -2.94 -9.66
C LEU A 140 -19.79 -4.18 -9.21
N SER A 141 -19.13 -5.09 -8.52
CA SER A 141 -19.79 -6.07 -7.67
C SER A 141 -20.35 -5.36 -6.45
N HIS A 142 -21.54 -5.70 -6.03
CA HIS A 142 -22.19 -5.09 -4.87
C HIS A 142 -22.66 -6.15 -3.88
N GLN A 143 -22.42 -5.89 -2.62
CA GLN A 143 -22.90 -6.71 -1.50
C GLN A 143 -23.51 -5.80 -0.42
N GLU A 144 -24.60 -6.26 0.15
CA GLU A 144 -25.23 -5.64 1.31
C GLU A 144 -25.07 -6.55 2.52
N SER A 145 -24.52 -6.01 3.62
CA SER A 145 -24.28 -6.76 4.85
C SER A 145 -24.90 -6.06 6.04
N SER A 146 -25.76 -6.74 6.73
CA SER A 146 -26.38 -6.25 7.97
C SER A 146 -25.38 -6.16 9.15
N SER A 147 -24.22 -6.80 9.04
CA SER A 147 -23.20 -6.84 10.10
C SER A 147 -22.20 -5.69 10.09
N THR A 148 -22.09 -4.97 8.97
CA THR A 148 -21.18 -3.83 8.82
C THR A 148 -21.99 -2.55 8.70
N ASN A 149 -22.05 -1.76 9.78
CA ASN A 149 -22.67 -0.44 9.74
C ASN A 149 -21.59 0.62 9.89
N THR A 150 -20.81 0.85 8.84
CA THR A 150 -19.89 1.99 8.78
C THR A 150 -20.68 3.24 8.41
N GLN A 151 -20.86 4.16 9.35
CA GLN A 151 -21.61 5.41 9.10
C GLN A 151 -20.91 6.35 8.13
N THR A 152 -19.63 6.16 7.92
CA THR A 152 -18.77 6.96 7.05
C THR A 152 -18.33 6.16 5.83
N PHE A 153 -18.04 6.87 4.74
CA PHE A 153 -17.45 6.27 3.56
C PHE A 153 -16.01 5.82 3.83
N SER A 154 -15.64 4.67 3.33
CA SER A 154 -14.25 4.20 3.35
C SER A 154 -13.89 3.47 2.05
N ALA A 155 -12.62 3.51 1.72
CA ALA A 155 -12.07 2.79 0.57
C ALA A 155 -10.83 1.99 0.96
N ALA A 156 -10.53 0.94 0.19
CA ALA A 156 -9.34 0.13 0.38
C ALA A 156 -8.76 -0.32 -0.97
N LEU A 157 -7.43 -0.41 -1.02
CA LEU A 157 -6.70 -1.07 -2.10
C LEU A 157 -6.13 -2.37 -1.54
N ARG A 158 -6.51 -3.51 -2.10
CA ARG A 158 -6.09 -4.84 -1.64
C ARG A 158 -5.37 -5.59 -2.74
N ALA A 159 -4.17 -6.11 -2.47
CA ALA A 159 -3.47 -6.97 -3.41
C ALA A 159 -4.22 -8.30 -3.57
N THR A 160 -4.41 -8.77 -4.80
CA THR A 160 -5.01 -10.08 -5.11
C THR A 160 -4.06 -10.96 -5.92
N GLY A 161 -3.00 -10.37 -6.45
CA GLY A 161 -1.96 -11.03 -7.23
C GLY A 161 -0.66 -10.24 -7.21
N ALA A 162 0.37 -10.71 -7.89
CA ALA A 162 1.66 -10.03 -7.99
C ALA A 162 1.55 -8.65 -8.67
N GLU A 163 0.67 -8.54 -9.67
CA GLU A 163 0.39 -7.32 -10.44
C GLU A 163 -1.10 -6.99 -10.48
N ALA A 164 -1.90 -7.55 -9.57
CA ALA A 164 -3.33 -7.37 -9.52
C ALA A 164 -3.80 -7.02 -8.12
N GLY A 165 -4.89 -6.28 -8.03
CA GLY A 165 -5.51 -5.90 -6.78
C GLY A 165 -7.00 -5.68 -6.95
N ARG A 166 -7.62 -5.27 -5.85
CA ARG A 166 -9.04 -4.96 -5.76
C ARG A 166 -9.21 -3.58 -5.13
N LEU A 167 -9.99 -2.75 -5.77
CA LEU A 167 -10.53 -1.53 -5.19
C LEU A 167 -11.83 -1.91 -4.50
N GLU A 168 -11.95 -1.59 -3.23
CA GLU A 168 -13.14 -1.83 -2.42
C GLU A 168 -13.63 -0.50 -1.85
N LEU A 169 -14.92 -0.24 -1.99
CA LEU A 169 -15.61 0.94 -1.45
C LEU A 169 -16.66 0.44 -0.46
N ARG A 170 -16.77 1.10 0.69
CA ARG A 170 -17.75 0.78 1.73
C ARG A 170 -18.50 2.00 2.18
N TRP A 171 -19.82 1.89 2.31
CA TRP A 171 -20.67 2.95 2.82
C TRP A 171 -21.93 2.40 3.45
N GLY A 172 -22.15 2.65 4.70
CA GLY A 172 -23.26 2.06 5.45
C GLY A 172 -23.16 0.52 5.49
N GLN A 173 -24.18 -0.14 4.99
CA GLN A 173 -24.26 -1.60 4.88
C GLN A 173 -23.75 -2.12 3.52
N HIS A 174 -23.35 -1.22 2.63
CA HIS A 174 -23.00 -1.53 1.25
C HIS A 174 -21.50 -1.62 1.06
N THR A 175 -21.11 -2.62 0.30
CA THR A 175 -19.74 -2.79 -0.19
C THR A 175 -19.79 -2.95 -1.69
N TRP A 176 -18.95 -2.21 -2.39
CA TRP A 176 -18.75 -2.32 -3.83
C TRP A 176 -17.29 -2.65 -4.07
N ASP A 177 -17.02 -3.51 -5.03
CA ASP A 177 -15.66 -3.83 -5.40
C ASP A 177 -15.49 -4.03 -6.90
N THR A 178 -14.26 -3.79 -7.37
CA THR A 178 -13.80 -4.09 -8.71
C THR A 178 -12.33 -4.47 -8.70
N GLU A 179 -11.93 -5.32 -9.64
CA GLU A 179 -10.54 -5.72 -9.78
C GLU A 179 -9.77 -4.73 -10.63
N PHE A 180 -8.50 -4.55 -10.29
CA PHE A 180 -7.54 -3.85 -11.11
C PHE A 180 -6.28 -4.71 -11.33
N ARG A 181 -5.55 -4.40 -12.40
CA ARG A 181 -4.28 -5.03 -12.70
C ARG A 181 -3.34 -4.06 -13.40
N PHE A 182 -2.08 -4.40 -13.39
CA PHE A 182 -1.07 -3.72 -14.19
C PHE A 182 -0.71 -4.58 -15.40
N ASP A 183 -0.87 -4.04 -16.59
CA ASP A 183 -0.45 -4.70 -17.81
C ASP A 183 1.08 -4.67 -17.96
N GLU A 184 1.63 -5.62 -18.71
CA GLU A 184 3.02 -5.54 -19.16
C GLU A 184 3.17 -4.35 -20.13
N LEU A 185 4.17 -3.51 -19.85
CA LEU A 185 4.54 -2.45 -20.78
C LEU A 185 5.59 -2.96 -21.75
N PRO A 186 5.55 -2.48 -23.01
CA PRO A 186 6.64 -2.75 -23.93
C PRO A 186 7.95 -2.27 -23.30
N PRO A 187 9.05 -3.04 -23.44
CA PRO A 187 10.33 -2.64 -22.86
C PRO A 187 10.71 -1.24 -23.39
N PRO A 188 11.21 -0.36 -22.52
CA PRO A 188 11.64 0.96 -22.94
C PRO A 188 12.67 0.83 -24.06
N PRO A 189 12.65 1.73 -25.07
CA PRO A 189 13.62 1.71 -26.13
C PRO A 189 15.02 1.68 -25.50
N ARG A 190 15.86 0.73 -25.94
CA ARG A 190 17.22 0.57 -25.44
C ARG A 190 17.96 1.90 -25.63
N ARG A 191 18.22 2.61 -24.55
CA ARG A 191 19.11 3.78 -24.61
C ARG A 191 20.46 3.30 -25.15
N PRO A 192 21.09 4.02 -26.09
CA PRO A 192 22.47 3.74 -26.47
C PRO A 192 23.30 3.65 -25.17
N ARG A 193 23.98 2.52 -25.01
CA ARG A 193 24.83 2.30 -23.84
C ARG A 193 25.96 3.34 -23.92
N THR A 194 25.78 4.50 -23.32
CA THR A 194 26.90 5.38 -23.06
C THR A 194 27.85 4.57 -22.19
N THR A 195 29.03 4.28 -22.70
CA THR A 195 30.12 3.67 -21.95
C THR A 195 30.46 4.62 -20.80
N ARG A 196 29.70 4.58 -19.74
CA ARG A 196 30.10 5.16 -18.47
C ARG A 196 31.26 4.30 -17.98
N PRO A 197 32.44 4.90 -17.65
CA PRO A 197 33.48 4.15 -17.00
C PRO A 197 32.84 3.44 -15.79
N SER A 198 33.09 2.16 -15.64
CA SER A 198 32.67 1.37 -14.50
C SER A 198 33.30 2.03 -13.26
N VAL A 199 32.54 2.85 -12.59
CA VAL A 199 32.84 3.20 -11.21
C VAL A 199 32.74 1.88 -10.47
N ASN A 200 33.83 1.46 -9.84
CA ASN A 200 33.84 0.26 -9.01
C ASN A 200 32.69 0.36 -8.01
N GLU A 201 31.63 -0.39 -8.22
CA GLU A 201 30.42 -0.39 -7.40
C GLU A 201 30.67 -0.89 -5.97
N PHE A 202 31.88 -1.32 -5.67
CA PHE A 202 32.26 -1.88 -4.37
C PHE A 202 32.51 -0.85 -3.27
N ASP A 203 32.68 0.42 -3.59
CA ASP A 203 32.88 1.47 -2.58
C ASP A 203 31.59 2.02 -1.97
N SER A 204 30.45 1.55 -2.41
CA SER A 204 29.14 1.92 -1.84
C SER A 204 28.56 0.87 -0.90
N ALA A 205 29.39 0.08 -0.27
CA ALA A 205 29.01 -0.83 0.83
C ALA A 205 28.53 -0.12 2.10
N THR A 206 28.13 1.13 1.97
CA THR A 206 27.43 1.85 3.00
C THR A 206 25.94 1.48 2.96
N SER A 207 25.30 1.53 4.11
CA SER A 207 23.89 1.28 4.42
C SER A 207 22.86 1.67 3.33
N GLY A 208 23.20 2.51 2.37
CA GLY A 208 22.37 2.93 1.26
C GLY A 208 22.14 1.86 0.17
N PHE A 209 23.06 0.89 0.00
CA PHE A 209 22.89 -0.19 -1.00
C PHE A 209 21.88 -1.23 -0.54
N ALA A 210 22.03 -1.74 0.66
CA ALA A 210 21.09 -2.70 1.25
C ALA A 210 19.67 -2.13 1.30
N ARG A 211 19.53 -0.83 1.64
CA ARG A 211 18.23 -0.15 1.66
C ARG A 211 17.59 -0.06 0.27
N ARG A 212 18.35 0.20 -0.80
CA ARG A 212 17.82 0.26 -2.17
C ARG A 212 17.38 -1.12 -2.68
N VAL A 213 18.19 -2.14 -2.45
CA VAL A 213 17.84 -3.53 -2.80
C VAL A 213 16.56 -3.92 -2.08
N THR A 214 16.48 -3.68 -0.78
CA THR A 214 15.30 -4.01 0.02
C THR A 214 14.03 -3.32 -0.47
N LEU A 215 14.10 -2.04 -0.86
CA LEU A 215 12.95 -1.30 -1.39
C LEU A 215 12.51 -1.83 -2.77
N ASN A 216 13.44 -2.20 -3.63
CA ASN A 216 13.13 -2.72 -4.96
C ASN A 216 12.47 -4.11 -4.92
N GLU A 217 12.67 -4.86 -3.85
CA GLU A 217 12.13 -6.21 -3.66
C GLU A 217 10.83 -6.24 -2.85
N ARG A 218 10.35 -5.09 -2.40
CA ARG A 218 9.15 -4.99 -1.57
C ARG A 218 8.05 -4.20 -2.27
N ASN A 219 6.83 -4.64 -2.04
CA ASN A 219 5.63 -3.87 -2.30
C ASN A 219 5.27 -3.03 -1.07
N GLU A 220 4.54 -1.96 -1.29
CA GLU A 220 4.02 -1.08 -0.25
C GLU A 220 2.50 -0.98 -0.33
N ASN A 221 1.85 -0.94 0.83
CA ASN A 221 0.48 -0.49 0.97
C ASN A 221 0.44 0.54 2.10
N ALA A 222 0.00 1.75 1.79
CA ALA A 222 0.03 2.88 2.71
C ALA A 222 -1.30 3.64 2.76
N VAL A 223 -1.54 4.24 3.91
CA VAL A 223 -2.61 5.20 4.17
C VAL A 223 -1.97 6.49 4.67
N ILE A 224 -2.30 7.62 4.07
CA ILE A 224 -1.96 8.95 4.56
C ILE A 224 -3.24 9.55 5.13
N LEU A 225 -3.20 9.88 6.41
CA LEU A 225 -4.30 10.43 7.16
C LEU A 225 -4.51 11.93 6.81
N PRO A 226 -5.67 12.53 7.17
CA PRO A 226 -5.97 13.93 6.88
C PRO A 226 -4.94 14.94 7.43
N ASP A 227 -4.25 14.59 8.50
CA ASP A 227 -3.19 15.39 9.11
C ASP A 227 -1.80 15.21 8.45
N GLY A 228 -1.73 14.41 7.39
CA GLY A 228 -0.50 14.08 6.65
C GLY A 228 0.33 12.95 7.25
N ASN A 229 -0.05 12.39 8.40
CA ASN A 229 0.63 11.25 8.99
C ASN A 229 0.39 9.98 8.17
N GLN A 230 1.43 9.18 8.03
CA GLN A 230 1.40 7.97 7.20
C GLN A 230 1.48 6.70 8.05
N ILE A 231 0.70 5.70 7.66
CA ILE A 231 0.82 4.31 8.11
C ILE A 231 1.10 3.47 6.86
N SER A 232 2.24 2.80 6.79
CA SER A 232 2.62 2.00 5.64
C SER A 232 3.08 0.60 6.02
N MET A 233 2.76 -0.35 5.15
CA MET A 233 3.21 -1.73 5.22
C MET A 233 4.08 -2.05 4.02
N LEU A 234 5.26 -2.58 4.28
CA LEU A 234 6.18 -3.11 3.29
C LEU A 234 6.20 -4.63 3.39
N TYR A 235 6.10 -5.32 2.27
CA TYR A 235 6.13 -6.78 2.21
C TYR A 235 6.86 -7.26 0.96
N TRP A 236 7.44 -8.47 1.03
CA TRP A 236 8.19 -9.05 -0.09
C TRP A 236 7.31 -9.30 -1.30
N LYS A 237 7.84 -8.99 -2.49
CA LYS A 237 7.18 -9.27 -3.76
C LYS A 237 7.15 -10.76 -4.06
N GLY A 238 6.08 -11.18 -4.74
CA GLY A 238 6.03 -12.45 -5.44
C GLY A 238 6.15 -13.71 -4.57
N ILE A 239 5.97 -13.60 -3.25
CA ILE A 239 5.93 -14.79 -2.39
C ILE A 239 4.58 -15.47 -2.58
N ASN A 240 4.59 -16.55 -3.36
CA ASN A 240 3.42 -17.31 -3.74
C ASN A 240 3.21 -18.52 -2.83
N VAL A 241 2.12 -19.25 -3.05
CA VAL A 241 1.83 -20.50 -2.31
C VAL A 241 2.71 -21.68 -2.73
N GLU A 242 3.36 -21.59 -3.88
CA GLU A 242 4.32 -22.56 -4.41
C GLU A 242 5.73 -22.36 -3.85
N ASP A 243 5.99 -21.24 -3.18
CA ASP A 243 7.32 -20.93 -2.64
C ASP A 243 7.64 -21.78 -1.39
N GLU A 244 8.92 -22.04 -1.18
CA GLU A 244 9.39 -22.75 0.01
C GLU A 244 8.94 -22.08 1.31
N ASP A 245 8.85 -20.76 1.30
CA ASP A 245 8.38 -19.99 2.46
C ASP A 245 6.94 -20.32 2.85
N PHE A 246 6.04 -20.59 1.90
CA PHE A 246 4.69 -21.03 2.22
C PHE A 246 4.69 -22.44 2.84
N GLY A 247 5.57 -23.32 2.38
CA GLY A 247 5.79 -24.63 2.99
C GLY A 247 6.27 -24.51 4.44
N ARG A 248 7.19 -23.61 4.73
CA ARG A 248 7.67 -23.32 6.09
C ARG A 248 6.55 -22.79 6.98
N PHE A 249 5.76 -21.83 6.46
CA PHE A 249 4.58 -21.32 7.15
C PHE A 249 3.60 -22.45 7.49
N ALA A 250 3.25 -23.29 6.52
CA ALA A 250 2.28 -24.39 6.70
C ALA A 250 2.73 -25.41 7.76
N ASN A 251 4.04 -25.59 7.94
CA ASN A 251 4.64 -26.52 8.90
C ASN A 251 4.99 -25.87 10.24
N THR A 252 4.65 -24.60 10.46
CA THR A 252 4.90 -23.92 11.75
C THR A 252 4.15 -24.60 12.87
N THR A 253 4.86 -24.94 13.95
CA THR A 253 4.31 -25.58 15.14
C THR A 253 3.75 -24.55 16.12
N ASP A 254 2.85 -25.00 17.00
CA ASP A 254 2.29 -24.13 18.04
C ASP A 254 3.40 -23.60 18.97
N GLY A 255 3.29 -22.31 19.30
CA GLY A 255 4.29 -21.56 20.06
C GLY A 255 5.43 -20.97 19.21
N ALA A 256 5.62 -21.44 17.99
CA ALA A 256 6.69 -20.96 17.13
C ALA A 256 6.28 -19.71 16.33
N VAL A 257 7.27 -18.85 16.10
CA VAL A 257 7.19 -17.78 15.10
C VAL A 257 7.46 -18.38 13.72
N VAL A 258 6.70 -17.93 12.72
CA VAL A 258 6.88 -18.35 11.32
C VAL A 258 8.27 -17.91 10.84
N SER A 259 9.11 -18.88 10.55
CA SER A 259 10.47 -18.66 10.04
C SER A 259 10.47 -18.75 8.52
N LEU A 260 10.76 -17.64 7.85
CA LEU A 260 10.80 -17.54 6.40
C LEU A 260 12.23 -17.30 5.90
N ILE A 261 12.47 -17.64 4.63
CA ILE A 261 13.74 -17.29 3.95
C ILE A 261 13.80 -15.77 3.77
N HIS A 262 12.68 -15.17 3.37
CA HIS A 262 12.53 -13.73 3.18
C HIS A 262 12.04 -13.06 4.48
N ALA A 263 12.85 -13.09 5.53
CA ALA A 263 12.49 -12.49 6.82
C ALA A 263 13.13 -11.10 7.00
N PRO A 264 12.50 -10.18 7.74
CA PRO A 264 11.12 -10.27 8.20
C PRO A 264 10.16 -10.20 7.00
N PRO A 265 9.06 -10.98 7.01
CA PRO A 265 8.12 -11.00 5.88
C PRO A 265 7.44 -9.65 5.69
N LEU A 266 7.16 -8.97 6.79
CA LEU A 266 6.39 -7.75 6.85
C LEU A 266 7.14 -6.70 7.66
N ARG A 267 7.00 -5.44 7.23
CA ARG A 267 7.47 -4.28 7.99
C ARG A 267 6.38 -3.23 8.01
N ILE A 268 6.04 -2.72 9.18
CA ILE A 268 5.19 -1.55 9.34
C ILE A 268 6.05 -0.33 9.62
N ARG A 269 5.65 0.82 9.07
CA ARG A 269 6.08 2.13 9.49
C ARG A 269 4.86 2.98 9.79
N SER A 270 4.85 3.66 10.92
CA SER A 270 3.78 4.56 11.31
C SER A 270 4.36 5.86 11.87
N ASP A 271 3.81 6.99 11.41
CA ASP A 271 4.13 8.32 11.94
C ASP A 271 3.29 8.62 13.19
N VAL A 272 2.29 7.80 13.49
CA VAL A 272 1.40 7.89 14.67
C VAL A 272 1.46 6.64 15.52
N GLY A 273 1.14 6.74 16.80
CA GLY A 273 0.94 5.58 17.66
C GLY A 273 -0.27 4.76 17.21
N LEU A 274 -0.19 3.44 17.34
CA LEU A 274 -1.28 2.53 17.00
C LEU A 274 -1.67 1.71 18.22
N ARG A 275 -2.98 1.53 18.46
CA ARG A 275 -3.51 0.67 19.51
C ARG A 275 -4.22 -0.53 18.92
N PHE A 276 -3.78 -1.72 19.27
CA PHE A 276 -4.41 -2.99 18.93
C PHE A 276 -5.05 -3.59 20.17
N GLY A 277 -6.37 -3.50 20.27
CA GLY A 277 -7.08 -3.88 21.50
C GLY A 277 -6.65 -3.01 22.69
N SER A 278 -5.94 -3.59 23.66
CA SER A 278 -5.38 -2.88 24.82
C SER A 278 -3.88 -2.58 24.70
N ILE A 279 -3.25 -2.89 23.58
CA ILE A 279 -1.80 -2.81 23.40
C ILE A 279 -1.43 -1.63 22.53
N ASP A 280 -0.61 -0.74 23.05
CA ASP A 280 -0.11 0.45 22.37
C ASP A 280 1.23 0.17 21.70
N ILE A 281 1.33 0.52 20.43
CA ILE A 281 2.56 0.50 19.64
C ILE A 281 2.98 1.96 19.42
N PRO A 282 4.03 2.43 20.06
CA PRO A 282 4.50 3.81 19.88
C PRO A 282 5.18 4.01 18.54
N THR A 283 5.37 5.26 18.13
CA THR A 283 6.08 5.63 16.90
C THR A 283 7.59 5.39 16.95
N GLY A 284 8.16 5.37 18.15
CA GLY A 284 9.59 5.12 18.35
C GLY A 284 9.92 3.63 18.29
N ASN A 285 11.15 3.32 17.89
CA ASN A 285 11.73 1.99 18.02
C ASN A 285 13.22 2.08 18.34
N LEU A 286 13.86 0.93 18.56
CA LEU A 286 15.28 0.85 18.95
C LEU A 286 16.25 1.00 17.76
N ALA A 287 15.79 0.86 16.52
CA ALA A 287 16.65 0.93 15.34
C ALA A 287 16.79 2.38 14.86
N PRO A 288 17.96 3.03 15.03
CA PRO A 288 18.11 4.47 14.77
C PRO A 288 17.82 4.92 13.34
N ALA A 289 18.00 4.04 12.34
CA ALA A 289 17.74 4.32 10.93
C ALA A 289 16.28 4.07 10.51
N PHE A 290 15.44 3.56 11.42
CA PHE A 290 14.10 3.07 11.12
C PHE A 290 13.07 3.61 12.13
N ALA A 291 13.13 4.90 12.44
CA ALA A 291 12.17 5.53 13.35
C ALA A 291 10.72 5.20 12.94
N GLY A 292 9.91 4.83 13.91
CA GLY A 292 8.52 4.43 13.71
C GLY A 292 8.31 3.08 13.00
N SER A 293 9.39 2.32 12.76
CA SER A 293 9.31 1.07 11.99
C SER A 293 9.49 -0.16 12.88
N TYR A 294 8.68 -1.18 12.62
CA TYR A 294 8.77 -2.50 13.28
C TYR A 294 8.74 -3.61 12.21
N ALA A 295 9.45 -4.70 12.47
CA ALA A 295 9.15 -5.96 11.81
C ALA A 295 7.85 -6.53 12.38
N ILE A 296 7.01 -7.13 11.55
CA ILE A 296 5.85 -7.89 11.99
C ILE A 296 6.12 -9.36 11.70
N TRP A 297 6.11 -10.15 12.76
CA TRP A 297 6.20 -11.60 12.71
C TRP A 297 4.84 -12.22 13.01
N ILE A 298 4.62 -13.42 12.53
CA ILE A 298 3.39 -14.17 12.74
C ILE A 298 3.73 -15.35 13.64
N ARG A 299 3.09 -15.41 14.82
CA ARG A 299 3.24 -16.54 15.76
C ARG A 299 2.01 -17.42 15.70
N LYS A 300 2.21 -18.71 15.56
CA LYS A 300 1.15 -19.69 15.73
C LYS A 300 0.98 -20.02 17.22
N THR A 301 -0.25 -20.15 17.67
CA THR A 301 -0.59 -20.58 19.03
C THR A 301 -1.55 -21.77 18.97
N SER A 302 -1.75 -22.47 20.07
CA SER A 302 -2.72 -23.58 20.17
C SER A 302 -4.18 -23.13 19.95
N SER A 303 -4.45 -21.83 20.12
CA SER A 303 -5.80 -21.24 20.00
C SER A 303 -5.98 -20.37 18.77
N GLY A 304 -4.92 -20.09 18.00
CA GLY A 304 -5.01 -19.20 16.84
C GLY A 304 -3.67 -18.64 16.42
N TRP A 305 -3.66 -17.35 16.08
CA TRP A 305 -2.50 -16.66 15.56
C TRP A 305 -2.32 -15.32 16.26
N ARG A 306 -1.07 -14.84 16.28
CA ARG A 306 -0.69 -13.53 16.82
C ARG A 306 0.22 -12.79 15.86
N PHE A 307 0.12 -11.47 15.89
CA PHE A 307 1.19 -10.61 15.36
C PHE A 307 2.13 -10.26 16.48
N VAL A 308 3.43 -10.32 16.16
CA VAL A 308 4.52 -9.91 17.04
C VAL A 308 5.21 -8.72 16.37
N PHE A 309 5.16 -7.56 17.03
CA PHE A 309 5.87 -6.36 16.61
C PHE A 309 7.25 -6.38 17.24
N ASN A 310 8.27 -6.33 16.40
CA ASN A 310 9.65 -6.48 16.83
C ASN A 310 10.48 -5.25 16.43
N ASN A 311 11.34 -4.78 17.33
CA ASN A 311 12.16 -3.58 17.18
C ASN A 311 13.37 -3.75 16.24
N GLU A 312 13.48 -4.87 15.54
CA GLU A 312 14.47 -5.11 14.51
C GLU A 312 13.83 -5.14 13.12
N PRO A 313 13.44 -3.96 12.56
CA PRO A 313 12.70 -3.90 11.29
C PRO A 313 13.52 -4.35 10.09
N ASP A 314 14.83 -4.49 10.21
CA ASP A 314 15.76 -4.86 9.15
C ASP A 314 16.59 -6.10 9.48
N ALA A 315 16.09 -6.94 10.40
CA ALA A 315 16.72 -8.23 10.70
C ALA A 315 16.89 -9.06 9.42
N TRP A 316 18.09 -9.61 9.24
CA TRP A 316 18.41 -10.44 8.10
C TRP A 316 18.04 -11.92 8.37
N GLY A 317 17.41 -12.51 7.37
CA GLY A 317 17.17 -13.94 7.36
C GLY A 317 16.13 -14.40 8.38
N THR A 318 16.32 -15.60 8.89
CA THR A 318 15.44 -16.28 9.84
C THR A 318 15.70 -15.87 11.28
N GLN A 319 16.38 -14.78 11.52
CA GLN A 319 16.84 -14.34 12.82
C GLN A 319 15.76 -13.52 13.55
N TYR A 320 14.71 -14.20 13.96
CA TYR A 320 13.81 -13.64 14.95
C TYR A 320 14.48 -13.72 16.33
N ASP A 321 14.53 -12.58 17.00
CA ASP A 321 15.01 -12.47 18.39
C ASP A 321 13.89 -11.88 19.25
N ALA A 322 13.40 -12.70 20.19
CA ALA A 322 12.31 -12.33 21.09
C ALA A 322 12.70 -11.23 22.08
N ASP A 323 13.98 -11.00 22.33
CA ASP A 323 14.45 -9.93 23.23
C ASP A 323 14.12 -8.53 22.68
N PHE A 324 13.84 -8.43 21.38
CA PHE A 324 13.43 -7.20 20.70
C PHE A 324 11.92 -7.09 20.48
N ASP A 325 11.11 -7.99 21.03
CA ASP A 325 9.65 -7.90 20.93
C ASP A 325 9.13 -6.65 21.66
N ALA A 326 8.44 -5.79 20.90
CA ALA A 326 7.78 -4.60 21.45
C ALA A 326 6.37 -4.93 21.94
N ALA A 327 5.66 -5.79 21.19
CA ALA A 327 4.29 -6.18 21.50
C ALA A 327 3.91 -7.48 20.80
N GLU A 328 2.95 -8.19 21.40
CA GLU A 328 2.32 -9.37 20.82
C GLU A 328 0.83 -9.35 21.14
N PHE A 329 -0.02 -9.61 20.14
CA PHE A 329 -1.47 -9.61 20.32
C PHE A 329 -2.18 -10.59 19.37
N ASP A 330 -3.37 -11.05 19.78
CA ASP A 330 -4.19 -11.97 19.03
C ASP A 330 -4.76 -11.28 17.78
N VAL A 331 -4.88 -12.02 16.68
CA VAL A 331 -5.46 -11.56 15.42
C VAL A 331 -6.67 -12.40 15.04
N HIS A 332 -7.63 -11.76 14.38
CA HIS A 332 -8.72 -12.51 13.77
C HIS A 332 -8.18 -13.29 12.58
N TYR A 333 -8.47 -14.59 12.53
CA TYR A 333 -7.99 -15.47 11.49
C TYR A 333 -9.16 -16.13 10.76
N GLU A 334 -9.08 -16.07 9.43
CA GLU A 334 -10.00 -16.75 8.54
C GLU A 334 -9.27 -17.60 7.52
N ARG A 335 -9.93 -18.67 7.05
CA ARG A 335 -9.43 -19.51 5.99
C ARG A 335 -10.43 -19.56 4.83
N THR A 336 -10.01 -19.06 3.68
CA THR A 336 -10.80 -19.09 2.45
C THR A 336 -10.42 -20.30 1.61
N THR A 337 -11.37 -21.18 1.33
CA THR A 337 -11.12 -22.38 0.52
C THR A 337 -10.78 -21.99 -0.92
N GLY A 338 -9.73 -22.62 -1.47
CA GLY A 338 -9.36 -22.51 -2.88
C GLY A 338 -8.69 -21.18 -3.26
N SER A 339 -8.27 -20.36 -2.31
CA SER A 339 -7.50 -19.16 -2.60
C SER A 339 -6.01 -19.48 -2.78
N PHE A 340 -5.40 -18.93 -3.84
CA PHE A 340 -3.97 -19.03 -4.14
C PHE A 340 -3.31 -17.65 -4.15
N ARG A 341 -3.85 -16.68 -3.42
CA ARG A 341 -3.31 -15.32 -3.36
C ARG A 341 -1.85 -15.33 -2.86
N PRO A 342 -0.94 -14.59 -3.50
CA PRO A 342 0.40 -14.39 -2.95
C PRO A 342 0.32 -13.68 -1.60
N LEU A 343 1.45 -13.62 -0.89
CA LEU A 343 1.55 -12.78 0.31
C LEU A 343 1.18 -11.34 -0.05
N GLY A 344 0.27 -10.77 0.69
CA GLY A 344 -0.18 -9.39 0.52
C GLY A 344 -0.67 -8.78 1.82
N VAL A 345 -0.60 -7.46 1.87
CA VAL A 345 -1.01 -6.68 3.04
C VAL A 345 -1.88 -5.53 2.60
N SER A 346 -2.83 -5.17 3.46
CA SER A 346 -3.64 -3.96 3.27
C SER A 346 -3.81 -3.24 4.60
N VAL A 347 -3.57 -1.95 4.60
CA VAL A 347 -4.02 -1.03 5.66
C VAL A 347 -5.34 -0.45 5.19
N VAL A 348 -6.41 -0.79 5.89
CA VAL A 348 -7.79 -0.42 5.52
C VAL A 348 -8.29 0.60 6.52
N PRO A 349 -8.38 1.89 6.18
CA PRO A 349 -8.98 2.88 7.06
C PRO A 349 -10.49 2.62 7.17
N MET A 350 -11.02 2.72 8.39
CA MET A 350 -12.43 2.60 8.71
C MET A 350 -13.03 3.96 9.08
N SER A 351 -12.18 4.86 9.60
CA SER A 351 -12.44 6.26 9.88
C SER A 351 -11.11 7.01 9.91
N GLU A 352 -11.09 8.29 10.28
CA GLU A 352 -9.84 9.06 10.46
C GLU A 352 -8.95 8.52 11.59
N SER A 353 -9.53 7.83 12.57
CA SER A 353 -8.82 7.33 13.75
C SER A 353 -8.86 5.82 13.92
N GLU A 354 -9.53 5.08 13.04
CA GLU A 354 -9.67 3.64 13.14
C GLU A 354 -9.34 2.96 11.81
N GLY A 355 -8.73 1.79 11.88
CA GLY A 355 -8.42 1.02 10.70
C GLY A 355 -8.26 -0.47 10.99
N ARG A 356 -7.92 -1.22 9.97
CA ARG A 356 -7.63 -2.65 10.04
C ARG A 356 -6.36 -2.95 9.27
N LEU A 357 -5.46 -3.65 9.90
CA LEU A 357 -4.33 -4.28 9.24
C LEU A 357 -4.75 -5.67 8.79
N ILE A 358 -4.65 -5.96 7.49
CA ILE A 358 -5.02 -7.26 6.92
C ILE A 358 -3.79 -7.84 6.23
N VAL A 359 -3.45 -9.07 6.57
CA VAL A 359 -2.42 -9.86 5.90
C VAL A 359 -3.10 -11.08 5.30
N HIS A 360 -2.79 -11.43 4.05
CA HIS A 360 -3.27 -12.66 3.44
C HIS A 360 -2.13 -13.42 2.77
N TRP A 361 -2.23 -14.75 2.76
CA TRP A 361 -1.31 -15.62 2.06
C TRP A 361 -1.98 -16.95 1.72
N GLY A 362 -2.14 -17.23 0.44
CA GLY A 362 -2.93 -18.35 -0.02
C GLY A 362 -4.36 -18.29 0.52
N PRO A 363 -4.83 -19.38 1.17
CA PRO A 363 -6.15 -19.41 1.77
C PRO A 363 -6.25 -18.70 3.13
N HIS A 364 -5.14 -18.22 3.67
CA HIS A 364 -5.08 -17.64 5.01
C HIS A 364 -5.26 -16.12 4.97
N GLU A 365 -6.02 -15.59 5.91
CA GLU A 365 -6.17 -14.16 6.15
C GLU A 365 -6.15 -13.88 7.65
N TRP A 366 -5.38 -12.88 8.05
CA TRP A 366 -5.28 -12.37 9.41
C TRP A 366 -5.66 -10.91 9.41
N ALA A 367 -6.51 -10.52 10.34
CA ALA A 367 -6.95 -9.14 10.47
C ALA A 367 -6.81 -8.65 11.91
N ALA A 368 -6.27 -7.45 12.06
CA ALA A 368 -6.14 -6.77 13.34
C ALA A 368 -6.75 -5.37 13.25
N PRO A 369 -7.84 -5.08 13.95
CA PRO A 369 -8.33 -3.71 14.07
C PRO A 369 -7.37 -2.86 14.90
N PHE A 370 -7.19 -1.61 14.53
CA PHE A 370 -6.39 -0.66 15.28
C PHE A 370 -7.08 0.69 15.43
N THR A 371 -6.67 1.44 16.44
CA THR A 371 -7.02 2.85 16.63
C THR A 371 -5.74 3.69 16.58
N VAL A 372 -5.80 4.83 15.92
CA VAL A 372 -4.73 5.82 15.92
C VAL A 372 -4.69 6.51 17.28
N ILE A 373 -3.48 6.59 17.87
CA ILE A 373 -3.23 7.30 19.12
C ILE A 373 -2.61 8.64 18.76
N PRO A 374 -3.18 9.76 19.21
CA PRO A 374 -2.65 11.10 18.97
C PRO A 374 -1.22 11.31 19.49
#